data_020004ab37f35671e412def7b08b1580
#
_entry.id   020004ab37f35671e412def7b08b1580
#
_cell.length_a   1.000
_cell.length_b   1.000
_cell.length_c   1.000
_cell.angle_alpha   90.00
_cell.angle_beta   90.00
_cell.angle_gamma   90.00
#
_symmetry.space_group_name_H-M   'P 1'
#
loop_
_entity.id
_entity.type
_entity.pdbx_description
1 polymer ?
#
loop_
_entity_poly.entity_id
_entity_poly.type
_entity_poly.pdbx_seq_one_letter_code
_entity_poly.pdbx_strand_id
1 'polypeptide(L)'
;KASNASEKNLRMTCCDEHATIKTSKLGTQFFAHKRRGECTSAAETAEHLFVKACIAKAIRGTGWEVNTEQRGQAPDGSVWVADVMASRGAHRIAFEMQWSAQSSDETARRQEQYRSSGVRGLWLFRHPSAVQVSKDIPSLHVEVQLDPPSAWVSIPRETPYGSKKMDYQWGPRIELGRFVRGCLARKFIWAPGIEQVVPLEVFTADQVCWRCKRPTSIVTRMVFRVDLLVPGARPVWLKMEAFDNPLGRNVLAEALGRADLRSLGIGKVKERFSRTRGHAYLSNGCVHCDALQGAFFEHEVFGEDDRLRLFGVGVALARFGQFLRQ
;
A
#
# COMPACT_ATOMS: atom_id res chain seq x y z
N LYS A 1 -20.45 24.74 25.23
CA LYS A 1 -20.68 26.22 25.18
C LYS A 1 -20.99 26.81 26.59
N ALA A 2 -21.82 26.17 27.40
CA ALA A 2 -22.24 26.70 28.71
C ALA A 2 -21.05 26.86 29.68
N SER A 3 -20.17 25.84 29.84
CA SER A 3 -19.05 25.93 30.81
C SER A 3 -17.99 26.97 30.45
N ASN A 4 -17.77 27.27 29.15
CA ASN A 4 -16.81 28.29 28.76
C ASN A 4 -17.37 29.74 28.84
N ALA A 5 -18.67 29.89 28.90
CA ALA A 5 -19.28 31.23 29.07
C ALA A 5 -19.06 31.81 30.49
N SER A 6 -18.97 30.93 31.52
CA SER A 6 -18.77 31.32 32.89
C SER A 6 -17.30 31.41 33.32
N GLU A 7 -16.44 30.49 32.87
CA GLU A 7 -15.07 30.37 33.40
C GLU A 7 -13.96 30.87 32.48
N LYS A 8 -14.21 31.03 31.18
CA LYS A 8 -13.23 31.50 30.15
C LYS A 8 -11.86 30.80 30.19
N ASN A 9 -11.82 29.55 30.68
CA ASN A 9 -10.59 28.80 30.97
C ASN A 9 -10.04 27.98 29.83
N LEU A 10 -10.72 27.97 28.67
CA LEU A 10 -10.24 27.20 27.48
C LEU A 10 -9.00 27.84 26.92
N ARG A 11 -7.96 27.02 26.73
CA ARG A 11 -6.67 27.38 26.17
C ARG A 11 -6.40 26.59 24.89
N MET A 12 -5.63 27.19 23.96
CA MET A 12 -5.14 26.52 22.76
C MET A 12 -3.96 25.63 23.15
N THR A 13 -3.94 24.39 22.66
CA THR A 13 -2.86 23.44 22.96
C THR A 13 -1.52 23.81 22.26
N CYS A 14 -1.55 24.65 21.23
CA CYS A 14 -0.36 25.07 20.47
C CYS A 14 0.46 26.17 21.14
N CYS A 15 -0.17 27.05 21.97
CA CYS A 15 0.49 28.25 22.50
C CYS A 15 -0.07 28.72 23.85
N ASP A 16 -0.95 27.98 24.45
CA ASP A 16 -1.64 28.30 25.73
C ASP A 16 -2.47 29.61 25.75
N GLU A 17 -2.66 30.25 24.60
CA GLU A 17 -3.52 31.42 24.45
C GLU A 17 -5.00 31.06 24.64
N HIS A 18 -5.82 32.06 25.00
CA HIS A 18 -7.25 31.86 25.19
C HIS A 18 -7.95 31.32 23.94
N ALA A 19 -8.69 30.24 24.09
CA ALA A 19 -9.50 29.63 23.04
C ALA A 19 -10.96 30.13 23.07
N THR A 20 -11.56 30.12 21.90
CA THR A 20 -13.01 30.32 21.70
C THR A 20 -13.57 29.23 20.80
N ILE A 21 -14.85 28.88 21.01
CA ILE A 21 -15.53 27.90 20.13
C ILE A 21 -16.15 28.66 18.97
N LYS A 22 -15.76 28.26 17.75
CA LYS A 22 -16.33 28.76 16.50
C LYS A 22 -17.02 27.63 15.74
N THR A 23 -17.84 28.00 14.78
CA THR A 23 -18.46 27.04 13.83
C THR A 23 -17.96 27.38 12.43
N SER A 24 -17.44 26.38 11.71
CA SER A 24 -16.99 26.51 10.33
C SER A 24 -18.18 26.66 9.36
N LYS A 25 -17.92 27.04 8.11
CA LYS A 25 -18.96 27.09 7.06
C LYS A 25 -19.64 25.74 6.81
N LEU A 26 -18.99 24.63 7.12
CA LEU A 26 -19.55 23.28 7.02
C LEU A 26 -20.18 22.78 8.32
N GLY A 27 -20.49 23.67 9.26
CA GLY A 27 -21.17 23.34 10.52
C GLY A 27 -20.30 22.70 11.59
N THR A 28 -19.00 22.49 11.35
CA THR A 28 -18.08 21.89 12.31
C THR A 28 -17.72 22.87 13.41
N GLN A 29 -17.94 22.48 14.68
CA GLN A 29 -17.48 23.24 15.83
C GLN A 29 -16.00 22.96 16.08
N PHE A 30 -15.22 24.01 16.35
CA PHE A 30 -13.78 23.90 16.59
C PHE A 30 -13.30 24.99 17.56
N PHE A 31 -12.13 24.75 18.16
CA PHE A 31 -11.44 25.73 18.95
C PHE A 31 -10.61 26.65 18.07
N ALA A 32 -10.71 27.93 18.29
CA ALA A 32 -9.92 28.95 17.62
C ALA A 32 -9.31 29.90 18.63
N HIS A 33 -8.18 30.50 18.31
CA HIS A 33 -7.62 31.58 19.11
C HIS A 33 -8.62 32.70 19.26
N LYS A 34 -8.82 33.18 20.49
CA LYS A 34 -9.57 34.40 20.75
C LYS A 34 -8.81 35.60 20.19
N ARG A 35 -7.48 35.62 20.41
CA ARG A 35 -6.48 36.50 19.77
C ARG A 35 -5.32 35.61 19.36
N ARG A 36 -4.78 35.78 18.17
CA ARG A 36 -3.76 34.88 17.63
C ARG A 36 -2.40 35.08 18.31
N GLY A 37 -2.11 36.29 18.80
CA GLY A 37 -0.81 36.61 19.38
C GLY A 37 0.34 36.28 18.44
N GLU A 38 1.43 35.75 19.00
CA GLU A 38 2.63 35.32 18.26
C GLU A 38 2.53 33.85 17.77
N CYS A 39 1.36 33.21 17.91
CA CYS A 39 1.22 31.80 17.51
C CYS A 39 1.33 31.63 15.98
N THR A 40 2.28 30.82 15.56
CA THR A 40 2.62 30.54 14.15
C THR A 40 1.76 29.42 13.54
N SER A 41 0.87 28.77 14.33
CA SER A 41 0.02 27.70 13.79
C SER A 41 -0.85 28.21 12.66
N ALA A 42 -0.90 27.50 11.52
CA ALA A 42 -1.72 27.85 10.37
C ALA A 42 -3.22 27.72 10.69
N ALA A 43 -4.04 28.58 10.09
CA ALA A 43 -5.49 28.46 10.17
C ALA A 43 -5.95 27.24 9.34
N GLU A 44 -6.78 26.40 9.90
CA GLU A 44 -7.34 25.25 9.19
C GLU A 44 -8.52 25.68 8.31
N THR A 45 -8.64 25.05 7.12
CA THR A 45 -9.81 25.28 6.25
C THR A 45 -11.05 24.57 6.79
N ALA A 46 -12.24 24.98 6.30
CA ALA A 46 -13.49 24.36 6.72
C ALA A 46 -13.57 22.88 6.36
N GLU A 47 -13.01 22.49 5.19
CA GLU A 47 -12.94 21.10 4.75
C GLU A 47 -12.00 20.28 5.62
N HIS A 48 -10.83 20.82 6.00
CA HIS A 48 -9.89 20.15 6.89
C HIS A 48 -10.55 19.85 8.24
N LEU A 49 -11.15 20.87 8.86
CA LEU A 49 -11.91 20.71 10.11
C LEU A 49 -13.06 19.70 10.00
N PHE A 50 -13.75 19.69 8.85
CA PHE A 50 -14.84 18.74 8.59
C PHE A 50 -14.33 17.30 8.53
N VAL A 51 -13.24 17.04 7.80
CA VAL A 51 -12.61 15.71 7.70
C VAL A 51 -12.15 15.22 9.08
N LYS A 52 -11.46 16.07 9.88
CA LYS A 52 -11.06 15.77 11.26
C LYS A 52 -12.27 15.37 12.10
N ALA A 53 -13.36 16.15 12.02
CA ALA A 53 -14.58 15.88 12.76
C ALA A 53 -15.25 14.55 12.33
N CYS A 54 -15.29 14.25 11.03
CA CYS A 54 -15.80 12.97 10.51
C CYS A 54 -15.00 11.77 11.03
N ILE A 55 -13.66 11.86 11.02
CA ILE A 55 -12.79 10.81 11.57
C ILE A 55 -13.03 10.64 13.06
N ALA A 56 -13.00 11.73 13.84
CA ALA A 56 -13.21 11.67 15.27
C ALA A 56 -14.60 11.11 15.63
N LYS A 57 -15.64 11.49 14.87
CA LYS A 57 -17.01 10.95 15.04
C LYS A 57 -17.06 9.46 14.73
N ALA A 58 -16.36 9.00 13.68
CA ALA A 58 -16.34 7.60 13.29
C ALA A 58 -15.62 6.69 14.30
N ILE A 59 -14.66 7.24 15.06
CA ILE A 59 -13.90 6.52 16.09
C ILE A 59 -14.74 6.39 17.38
N ARG A 60 -15.52 7.41 17.73
CA ARG A 60 -16.35 7.40 18.95
C ARG A 60 -17.31 6.21 18.98
N GLY A 61 -17.41 5.58 20.13
CA GLY A 61 -18.29 4.40 20.32
C GLY A 61 -17.75 3.08 19.75
N THR A 62 -16.53 3.05 19.21
CA THR A 62 -15.90 1.81 18.68
C THR A 62 -15.01 1.09 19.70
N GLY A 63 -14.93 1.58 20.94
CA GLY A 63 -13.99 1.09 21.95
C GLY A 63 -12.55 1.59 21.76
N TRP A 64 -12.34 2.54 20.84
CA TRP A 64 -11.11 3.30 20.71
C TRP A 64 -11.29 4.70 21.30
N GLU A 65 -10.24 5.19 21.96
CA GLU A 65 -10.12 6.59 22.35
C GLU A 65 -9.76 7.44 21.13
N VAL A 66 -10.20 8.70 21.14
CA VAL A 66 -9.89 9.65 20.07
C VAL A 66 -9.44 10.98 20.64
N ASN A 67 -8.29 11.47 20.15
CA ASN A 67 -7.77 12.80 20.44
C ASN A 67 -7.44 13.51 19.14
N THR A 68 -7.72 14.79 19.04
CA THR A 68 -7.27 15.67 17.95
C THR A 68 -6.05 16.46 18.40
N GLU A 69 -5.18 16.85 17.48
CA GLU A 69 -3.93 17.59 17.76
C GLU A 69 -3.07 16.90 18.83
N GLN A 70 -3.04 15.56 18.78
CA GLN A 70 -2.29 14.79 19.76
C GLN A 70 -0.79 14.96 19.55
N ARG A 71 -0.11 15.55 20.54
CA ARG A 71 1.35 15.65 20.58
C ARG A 71 1.97 14.34 21.07
N GLY A 72 3.14 14.04 20.52
CA GLY A 72 4.00 12.95 20.96
C GLY A 72 5.45 13.24 20.63
N GLN A 73 6.32 12.36 21.11
CA GLN A 73 7.76 12.46 20.92
C GLN A 73 8.31 11.12 20.42
N ALA A 74 9.15 11.18 19.40
CA ALA A 74 9.86 10.02 18.90
C ALA A 74 11.10 9.72 19.78
N PRO A 75 11.67 8.50 19.71
CA PRO A 75 12.84 8.12 20.53
C PRO A 75 14.07 9.01 20.33
N ASP A 76 14.21 9.67 19.18
CA ASP A 76 15.26 10.63 18.87
C ASP A 76 15.03 12.03 19.46
N GLY A 77 13.93 12.20 20.22
CA GLY A 77 13.56 13.48 20.83
C GLY A 77 12.73 14.40 19.92
N SER A 78 12.56 14.07 18.64
CA SER A 78 11.75 14.87 17.72
C SER A 78 10.26 14.81 18.09
N VAL A 79 9.60 15.97 18.03
CA VAL A 79 8.18 16.12 18.36
C VAL A 79 7.33 15.97 17.11
N TRP A 80 6.21 15.25 17.24
CA TRP A 80 5.18 15.15 16.21
C TRP A 80 3.81 15.54 16.76
N VAL A 81 2.92 15.94 15.88
CA VAL A 81 1.52 16.25 16.21
C VAL A 81 0.64 15.52 15.21
N ALA A 82 -0.26 14.67 15.69
CA ALA A 82 -1.21 13.96 14.85
C ALA A 82 -2.52 14.75 14.77
N ASP A 83 -3.05 14.96 13.58
CA ASP A 83 -4.34 15.62 13.36
C ASP A 83 -5.47 14.92 14.12
N VAL A 84 -5.56 13.58 13.96
CA VAL A 84 -6.46 12.74 14.77
C VAL A 84 -5.73 11.46 15.15
N MET A 85 -5.67 11.20 16.45
CA MET A 85 -5.11 9.98 17.02
C MET A 85 -6.22 9.06 17.50
N ALA A 86 -6.22 7.82 17.06
CA ALA A 86 -7.01 6.74 17.65
C ALA A 86 -6.10 5.82 18.47
N SER A 87 -6.50 5.49 19.70
CA SER A 87 -5.75 4.60 20.59
C SER A 87 -6.63 3.56 21.27
N ARG A 88 -6.08 2.34 21.40
CA ARG A 88 -6.70 1.24 22.16
C ARG A 88 -5.60 0.32 22.72
N GLY A 89 -5.33 0.42 24.01
CA GLY A 89 -4.18 -0.22 24.64
C GLY A 89 -2.89 0.23 23.97
N ALA A 90 -2.05 -0.70 23.53
CA ALA A 90 -0.79 -0.41 22.83
C ALA A 90 -0.98 0.00 21.35
N HIS A 91 -2.18 -0.14 20.79
CA HIS A 91 -2.42 0.17 19.38
C HIS A 91 -2.74 1.65 19.19
N ARG A 92 -1.98 2.32 18.32
CA ARG A 92 -2.14 3.74 17.98
C ARG A 92 -2.16 3.93 16.48
N ILE A 93 -3.12 4.72 15.98
CA ILE A 93 -3.25 5.07 14.56
C ILE A 93 -3.38 6.59 14.47
N ALA A 94 -2.44 7.23 13.78
CA ALA A 94 -2.51 8.64 13.43
C ALA A 94 -3.17 8.78 12.05
N PHE A 95 -4.22 9.54 11.95
CA PHE A 95 -4.84 9.98 10.70
C PHE A 95 -4.35 11.39 10.40
N GLU A 96 -3.65 11.55 9.30
CA GLU A 96 -3.06 12.81 8.83
C GLU A 96 -3.82 13.35 7.63
N MET A 97 -4.18 14.60 7.67
CA MET A 97 -4.89 15.27 6.57
C MET A 97 -4.01 16.31 5.90
N GLN A 98 -3.52 16.00 4.70
CA GLN A 98 -2.62 16.89 3.98
C GLN A 98 -3.40 17.78 3.00
N TRP A 99 -3.64 19.05 3.43
CA TRP A 99 -4.39 20.05 2.69
C TRP A 99 -3.53 21.03 1.91
N SER A 100 -2.32 21.29 2.36
CA SER A 100 -1.31 22.12 1.70
C SER A 100 -0.26 21.26 0.99
N ALA A 101 0.51 21.89 0.11
CA ALA A 101 1.64 21.21 -0.51
C ALA A 101 2.66 20.74 0.54
N GLN A 102 3.07 19.48 0.46
CA GLN A 102 4.08 18.86 1.31
C GLN A 102 4.99 18.02 0.44
N SER A 103 6.30 18.07 0.68
CA SER A 103 7.24 17.24 -0.07
C SER A 103 7.12 15.76 0.31
N SER A 104 7.56 14.88 -0.58
CA SER A 104 7.65 13.44 -0.33
C SER A 104 8.56 13.13 0.85
N ASP A 105 9.70 13.85 0.95
CA ASP A 105 10.68 13.67 2.02
C ASP A 105 10.09 14.06 3.39
N GLU A 106 9.31 15.13 3.45
CA GLU A 106 8.65 15.54 4.69
C GLU A 106 7.60 14.51 5.12
N THR A 107 6.81 13.98 4.18
CA THR A 107 5.85 12.91 4.47
C THR A 107 6.56 11.66 4.99
N ALA A 108 7.66 11.27 4.34
CA ALA A 108 8.48 10.12 4.75
C ALA A 108 9.10 10.33 6.13
N ARG A 109 9.64 11.52 6.41
CA ARG A 109 10.21 11.89 7.71
C ARG A 109 9.16 11.77 8.83
N ARG A 110 7.98 12.35 8.64
CA ARG A 110 6.88 12.27 9.61
C ARG A 110 6.36 10.85 9.81
N GLN A 111 6.28 10.08 8.74
CA GLN A 111 5.90 8.66 8.81
C GLN A 111 6.91 7.85 9.64
N GLU A 112 8.21 8.13 9.50
CA GLU A 112 9.25 7.49 10.29
C GLU A 112 9.17 7.88 11.77
N GLN A 113 8.87 9.15 12.10
CA GLN A 113 8.62 9.58 13.46
C GLN A 113 7.45 8.81 14.10
N TYR A 114 6.36 8.59 13.37
CA TYR A 114 5.25 7.76 13.84
C TYR A 114 5.69 6.31 14.04
N ARG A 115 6.35 5.73 13.05
CA ARG A 115 6.81 4.35 13.08
C ARG A 115 7.73 4.08 14.29
N SER A 116 8.72 4.92 14.51
CA SER A 116 9.67 4.82 15.63
C SER A 116 8.99 5.03 16.99
N SER A 117 7.87 5.76 17.03
CA SER A 117 7.02 5.93 18.21
C SER A 117 6.02 4.79 18.43
N GLY A 118 6.00 3.75 17.57
CA GLY A 118 5.01 2.68 17.62
C GLY A 118 3.59 3.13 17.21
N VAL A 119 3.48 4.18 16.40
CA VAL A 119 2.24 4.71 15.85
C VAL A 119 2.15 4.33 14.36
N ARG A 120 0.98 3.92 13.91
CA ARG A 120 0.70 3.68 12.48
C ARG A 120 0.17 4.96 11.87
N GLY A 121 0.90 5.56 10.92
CA GLY A 121 0.45 6.72 10.17
C GLY A 121 -0.44 6.32 8.99
N LEU A 122 -1.50 7.07 8.74
CA LEU A 122 -2.39 6.96 7.58
C LEU A 122 -2.64 8.37 7.05
N TRP A 123 -2.33 8.57 5.76
CA TRP A 123 -2.29 9.87 5.12
C TRP A 123 -3.47 10.07 4.17
N LEU A 124 -4.18 11.17 4.34
CA LEU A 124 -5.30 11.59 3.52
C LEU A 124 -4.92 12.87 2.77
N PHE A 125 -4.72 12.78 1.48
CA PHE A 125 -4.34 13.91 0.62
C PHE A 125 -5.55 14.49 -0.09
N ARG A 126 -5.72 15.81 0.00
CA ARG A 126 -6.74 16.54 -0.75
C ARG A 126 -6.49 16.51 -2.27
N HIS A 127 -5.22 16.62 -2.67
CA HIS A 127 -4.84 16.62 -4.07
C HIS A 127 -4.41 15.21 -4.50
N PRO A 128 -5.06 14.61 -5.50
CA PRO A 128 -4.73 13.25 -5.94
C PRO A 128 -3.29 13.15 -6.46
N SER A 129 -2.73 14.21 -7.06
CA SER A 129 -1.33 14.26 -7.52
C SER A 129 -0.30 14.27 -6.38
N ALA A 130 -0.71 14.55 -5.15
CA ALA A 130 0.17 14.53 -3.98
C ALA A 130 0.19 13.17 -3.26
N VAL A 131 -0.67 12.23 -3.66
CA VAL A 131 -0.70 10.88 -3.10
C VAL A 131 0.56 10.13 -3.51
N GLN A 132 1.24 9.55 -2.54
CA GLN A 132 2.49 8.81 -2.75
C GLN A 132 2.22 7.32 -2.54
N VAL A 133 2.34 6.52 -3.58
CA VAL A 133 2.21 5.07 -3.43
C VAL A 133 3.55 4.49 -2.99
N SER A 134 3.63 4.17 -1.71
CA SER A 134 4.78 3.53 -1.09
C SER A 134 4.28 2.45 -0.13
N LYS A 135 5.02 1.35 0.01
CA LYS A 135 4.65 0.29 0.95
C LYS A 135 4.63 0.78 2.42
N ASP A 136 5.44 1.77 2.73
CA ASP A 136 5.64 2.26 4.10
C ASP A 136 4.73 3.45 4.45
N ILE A 137 4.10 4.08 3.46
CA ILE A 137 3.26 5.27 3.62
C ILE A 137 1.85 4.99 3.10
N PRO A 138 0.91 4.57 3.95
CA PRO A 138 -0.49 4.42 3.57
C PRO A 138 -1.07 5.78 3.16
N SER A 139 -1.25 5.98 1.86
CA SER A 139 -1.65 7.26 1.26
C SER A 139 -2.92 7.10 0.42
N LEU A 140 -3.91 7.94 0.70
CA LEU A 140 -5.21 7.90 0.04
C LEU A 140 -5.62 9.30 -0.39
N HIS A 141 -6.43 9.37 -1.43
CA HIS A 141 -7.09 10.62 -1.80
C HIS A 141 -8.36 10.79 -0.98
N VAL A 142 -8.57 11.99 -0.42
CA VAL A 142 -9.80 12.36 0.27
C VAL A 142 -10.49 13.49 -0.48
N GLU A 143 -11.79 13.33 -0.72
CA GLU A 143 -12.65 14.29 -1.38
C GLU A 143 -13.75 14.74 -0.42
N VAL A 144 -13.99 16.05 -0.37
CA VAL A 144 -15.08 16.64 0.40
C VAL A 144 -16.14 17.18 -0.55
N GLN A 145 -17.36 16.69 -0.42
CA GLN A 145 -18.54 17.22 -1.06
C GLN A 145 -19.17 18.25 -0.11
N LEU A 146 -19.56 19.41 -0.65
CA LEU A 146 -20.01 20.53 0.18
C LEU A 146 -21.51 20.52 0.46
N ASP A 147 -22.33 19.99 -0.46
CA ASP A 147 -23.79 19.98 -0.35
C ASP A 147 -24.38 18.64 -0.81
N PRO A 148 -24.96 17.83 0.08
CA PRO A 148 -24.79 17.91 1.54
C PRO A 148 -23.34 17.59 1.93
N PRO A 149 -22.84 18.13 3.06
CA PRO A 149 -21.46 17.91 3.48
C PRO A 149 -21.17 16.43 3.72
N SER A 150 -20.21 15.88 2.96
CA SER A 150 -19.77 14.48 3.08
C SER A 150 -18.32 14.35 2.67
N ALA A 151 -17.64 13.32 3.18
CA ALA A 151 -16.25 13.03 2.85
C ALA A 151 -16.08 11.58 2.38
N TRP A 152 -15.25 11.40 1.35
CA TRP A 152 -15.03 10.14 0.68
C TRP A 152 -13.54 9.88 0.52
N VAL A 153 -13.15 8.62 0.59
CA VAL A 153 -11.76 8.19 0.37
C VAL A 153 -11.69 7.31 -0.85
N SER A 154 -10.64 7.49 -1.64
CA SER A 154 -10.29 6.61 -2.75
C SER A 154 -8.89 6.05 -2.53
N ILE A 155 -8.76 4.72 -2.72
CA ILE A 155 -7.48 4.01 -2.61
C ILE A 155 -6.81 4.08 -3.98
N PRO A 156 -5.53 4.50 -4.09
CA PRO A 156 -4.82 4.49 -5.35
C PRO A 156 -4.63 3.04 -5.83
N ARG A 157 -4.83 2.81 -7.11
CA ARG A 157 -4.51 1.57 -7.82
C ARG A 157 -3.32 1.84 -8.72
N GLU A 158 -2.60 0.78 -9.09
CA GLU A 158 -1.47 0.92 -10.00
C GLU A 158 -1.90 1.55 -11.34
N THR A 159 -1.01 2.39 -11.88
CA THR A 159 -1.14 2.88 -13.24
C THR A 159 -0.95 1.73 -14.23
N PRO A 160 -1.67 1.73 -15.36
CA PRO A 160 -1.41 0.76 -16.44
C PRO A 160 0.05 0.83 -16.89
N TYR A 161 0.66 -0.33 -17.13
CA TYR A 161 2.01 -0.43 -17.68
C TYR A 161 2.15 0.45 -18.94
N GLY A 162 3.16 1.30 -18.97
CA GLY A 162 3.45 2.18 -20.13
C GLY A 162 2.85 3.60 -20.05
N SER A 163 2.12 3.96 -19.02
CA SER A 163 1.68 5.34 -18.82
C SER A 163 2.87 6.23 -18.40
N LYS A 164 3.10 7.33 -19.17
CA LYS A 164 4.19 8.28 -18.91
C LYS A 164 3.92 9.24 -17.73
N LYS A 165 2.71 9.22 -17.16
CA LYS A 165 2.30 10.02 -16.01
C LYS A 165 1.89 9.10 -14.89
N MET A 166 2.20 9.49 -13.65
CA MET A 166 1.67 8.87 -12.43
C MET A 166 0.18 9.21 -12.26
N ASP A 167 -0.64 8.91 -13.25
CA ASP A 167 -2.09 9.04 -13.15
C ASP A 167 -2.61 7.74 -12.52
N TYR A 168 -2.77 7.77 -11.20
CA TYR A 168 -3.34 6.62 -10.50
C TYR A 168 -4.76 6.35 -10.98
N GLN A 169 -5.04 5.07 -11.27
CA GLN A 169 -6.41 4.62 -11.27
C GLN A 169 -6.90 4.56 -9.83
N TRP A 170 -8.04 5.16 -9.57
CA TRP A 170 -8.63 5.18 -8.24
C TRP A 170 -9.58 3.99 -8.07
N GLY A 171 -9.54 3.38 -6.89
CA GLY A 171 -10.54 2.40 -6.47
C GLY A 171 -11.90 3.06 -6.25
N PRO A 172 -12.92 2.25 -5.89
CA PRO A 172 -14.24 2.79 -5.59
C PRO A 172 -14.15 3.79 -4.41
N ARG A 173 -14.99 4.82 -4.46
CA ARG A 173 -15.15 5.78 -3.38
C ARG A 173 -15.78 5.08 -2.17
N ILE A 174 -15.20 5.27 -1.00
CA ILE A 174 -15.66 4.73 0.27
C ILE A 174 -15.99 5.91 1.18
N GLU A 175 -17.17 5.92 1.81
CA GLU A 175 -17.51 6.95 2.79
C GLU A 175 -16.45 6.95 3.93
N LEU A 176 -15.94 8.13 4.27
CA LEU A 176 -14.80 8.29 5.19
C LEU A 176 -15.02 7.61 6.54
N GLY A 177 -16.19 7.76 7.14
CA GLY A 177 -16.46 7.13 8.44
C GLY A 177 -16.53 5.61 8.36
N ARG A 178 -17.05 5.05 7.25
CA ARG A 178 -17.02 3.61 6.98
C ARG A 178 -15.59 3.11 6.81
N PHE A 179 -14.75 3.85 6.09
CA PHE A 179 -13.33 3.54 5.91
C PHE A 179 -12.59 3.53 7.25
N VAL A 180 -12.75 4.57 8.07
CA VAL A 180 -12.13 4.68 9.40
C VAL A 180 -12.52 3.49 10.28
N ARG A 181 -13.81 3.16 10.37
CA ARG A 181 -14.26 1.97 11.12
C ARG A 181 -13.66 0.68 10.57
N GLY A 182 -13.48 0.57 9.25
CA GLY A 182 -12.78 -0.54 8.61
C GLY A 182 -11.31 -0.66 9.05
N CYS A 183 -10.60 0.47 9.14
CA CYS A 183 -9.22 0.50 9.66
C CYS A 183 -9.14 0.02 11.11
N LEU A 184 -10.02 0.53 11.98
CA LEU A 184 -10.08 0.13 13.39
C LEU A 184 -10.42 -1.35 13.57
N ALA A 185 -11.23 -1.92 12.69
CA ALA A 185 -11.60 -3.34 12.66
C ALA A 185 -10.57 -4.22 11.95
N ARG A 186 -9.40 -3.68 11.56
CA ARG A 186 -8.33 -4.39 10.82
C ARG A 186 -8.77 -4.97 9.46
N LYS A 187 -9.81 -4.38 8.84
CA LYS A 187 -10.30 -4.75 7.50
C LYS A 187 -9.54 -4.04 6.38
N PHE A 188 -8.69 -3.07 6.71
CA PHE A 188 -7.82 -2.37 5.78
C PHE A 188 -6.37 -2.80 6.01
N ILE A 189 -5.76 -3.32 4.95
CA ILE A 189 -4.35 -3.69 4.89
C ILE A 189 -3.75 -2.90 3.74
N TRP A 190 -2.75 -2.04 4.04
CA TRP A 190 -2.08 -1.23 3.02
C TRP A 190 -1.04 -2.04 2.24
N ALA A 191 -0.17 -2.71 2.97
CA ALA A 191 0.81 -3.62 2.40
C ALA A 191 0.88 -4.88 3.27
N PRO A 192 1.02 -6.07 2.68
CA PRO A 192 1.19 -7.28 3.46
C PRO A 192 2.47 -7.20 4.29
N GLY A 193 2.43 -7.72 5.52
CA GLY A 193 3.60 -7.83 6.38
C GLY A 193 4.66 -8.76 5.77
N ILE A 194 5.92 -8.51 6.05
CA ILE A 194 7.05 -9.31 5.51
C ILE A 194 6.99 -10.78 5.92
N GLU A 195 6.37 -11.08 7.06
CA GLU A 195 6.15 -12.45 7.55
C GLU A 195 4.94 -13.14 6.90
N GLN A 196 4.17 -12.43 6.10
CA GLN A 196 2.95 -12.98 5.52
C GLN A 196 3.29 -13.91 4.35
N VAL A 197 2.67 -15.07 4.34
CA VAL A 197 2.73 -16.00 3.21
C VAL A 197 1.77 -15.54 2.14
N VAL A 198 2.29 -15.29 0.94
CA VAL A 198 1.51 -14.88 -0.23
C VAL A 198 1.34 -16.08 -1.15
N PRO A 199 0.12 -16.40 -1.59
CA PRO A 199 -0.07 -17.41 -2.63
C PRO A 199 0.63 -17.00 -3.92
N LEU A 200 1.46 -17.90 -4.45
CA LEU A 200 2.16 -17.76 -5.71
C LEU A 200 1.63 -18.80 -6.69
N GLU A 201 1.08 -18.34 -7.78
CA GLU A 201 0.63 -19.19 -8.88
C GLU A 201 1.69 -19.25 -9.97
N VAL A 202 2.04 -20.46 -10.42
CA VAL A 202 3.01 -20.68 -11.49
C VAL A 202 2.27 -21.11 -12.74
N PHE A 203 2.42 -20.34 -13.80
CA PHE A 203 1.82 -20.60 -15.11
C PHE A 203 2.80 -21.29 -16.02
N THR A 204 2.31 -22.30 -16.73
CA THR A 204 3.10 -23.10 -17.66
C THR A 204 2.39 -23.23 -19.00
N ALA A 205 3.17 -23.39 -20.06
CA ALA A 205 2.67 -23.67 -21.39
C ALA A 205 3.28 -24.95 -21.94
N ASP A 206 2.46 -25.73 -22.62
CA ASP A 206 2.89 -26.95 -23.30
C ASP A 206 3.49 -26.62 -24.66
N GLN A 207 4.61 -27.22 -24.99
CA GLN A 207 5.26 -27.08 -26.28
C GLN A 207 5.98 -28.36 -26.69
N VAL A 208 6.39 -28.44 -27.94
CA VAL A 208 7.24 -29.54 -28.46
C VAL A 208 8.71 -29.11 -28.40
N CYS A 209 9.53 -29.90 -27.73
CA CYS A 209 10.96 -29.63 -27.64
C CYS A 209 11.60 -29.60 -29.02
N TRP A 210 12.29 -28.51 -29.37
CA TRP A 210 12.95 -28.35 -30.68
C TRP A 210 14.00 -29.42 -30.95
N ARG A 211 14.67 -29.96 -29.89
CA ARG A 211 15.75 -30.94 -30.00
C ARG A 211 15.26 -32.38 -30.08
N CYS A 212 14.49 -32.82 -29.07
CA CYS A 212 14.09 -34.23 -29.00
C CYS A 212 12.68 -34.50 -29.54
N LYS A 213 11.97 -33.47 -29.98
CA LYS A 213 10.61 -33.53 -30.55
C LYS A 213 9.53 -34.12 -29.65
N ARG A 214 9.80 -34.22 -28.33
CA ARG A 214 8.84 -34.71 -27.35
C ARG A 214 8.14 -33.55 -26.67
N PRO A 215 6.88 -33.71 -26.17
CA PRO A 215 6.17 -32.71 -25.43
C PRO A 215 6.94 -32.32 -24.17
N THR A 216 6.93 -31.03 -23.82
CA THR A 216 7.50 -30.50 -22.59
C THR A 216 6.74 -29.24 -22.18
N SER A 217 6.57 -28.99 -20.90
CA SER A 217 5.97 -27.76 -20.42
C SER A 217 7.05 -26.78 -19.96
N ILE A 218 6.86 -25.50 -20.21
CA ILE A 218 7.75 -24.42 -19.79
C ILE A 218 7.04 -23.50 -18.82
N VAL A 219 7.76 -22.97 -17.83
CA VAL A 219 7.27 -21.92 -16.96
C VAL A 219 7.31 -20.60 -17.73
N THR A 220 6.18 -19.93 -17.84
CA THR A 220 6.05 -18.68 -18.60
C THR A 220 6.00 -17.45 -17.71
N ARG A 221 5.32 -17.55 -16.56
CA ARG A 221 5.14 -16.43 -15.62
C ARG A 221 4.79 -16.95 -14.23
N MET A 222 4.92 -16.07 -13.24
CA MET A 222 4.42 -16.28 -11.88
C MET A 222 3.52 -15.13 -11.48
N VAL A 223 2.53 -15.42 -10.66
CA VAL A 223 1.56 -14.43 -10.19
C VAL A 223 1.47 -14.48 -8.67
N PHE A 224 1.84 -13.39 -8.02
CA PHE A 224 1.60 -13.22 -6.60
C PHE A 224 0.15 -12.78 -6.39
N ARG A 225 -0.61 -13.60 -5.70
CA ARG A 225 -2.03 -13.37 -5.40
C ARG A 225 -2.18 -12.47 -4.18
N VAL A 226 -1.60 -11.27 -4.26
CA VAL A 226 -1.73 -10.24 -3.22
C VAL A 226 -3.18 -9.80 -3.07
N ASP A 227 -3.98 -9.88 -4.14
CA ASP A 227 -5.41 -9.61 -4.16
C ASP A 227 -6.23 -10.49 -3.20
N LEU A 228 -5.77 -11.70 -2.92
CA LEU A 228 -6.41 -12.58 -1.94
C LEU A 228 -6.18 -12.13 -0.49
N LEU A 229 -5.12 -11.35 -0.25
CA LEU A 229 -4.75 -10.85 1.06
C LEU A 229 -5.23 -9.41 1.28
N VAL A 230 -5.22 -8.62 0.22
CA VAL A 230 -5.56 -7.20 0.24
C VAL A 230 -6.73 -6.96 -0.71
N PRO A 231 -7.96 -6.87 -0.22
CA PRO A 231 -9.12 -6.62 -1.07
C PRO A 231 -8.95 -5.36 -1.92
N GLY A 232 -9.06 -5.52 -3.23
CA GLY A 232 -8.91 -4.44 -4.21
C GLY A 232 -7.48 -4.22 -4.73
N ALA A 233 -6.49 -4.93 -4.19
CA ALA A 233 -5.18 -5.03 -4.85
C ALA A 233 -5.30 -5.84 -6.15
N ARG A 234 -4.31 -5.70 -7.04
CA ARG A 234 -4.20 -6.54 -8.23
C ARG A 234 -3.15 -7.61 -8.00
N PRO A 235 -3.29 -8.80 -8.62
CA PRO A 235 -2.22 -9.78 -8.63
C PRO A 235 -0.96 -9.18 -9.27
N VAL A 236 0.21 -9.48 -8.72
CA VAL A 236 1.49 -9.03 -9.29
C VAL A 236 2.00 -10.08 -10.26
N TRP A 237 2.11 -9.72 -11.53
CA TRP A 237 2.56 -10.59 -12.62
C TRP A 237 4.06 -10.42 -12.86
N LEU A 238 4.81 -11.51 -12.80
CA LEU A 238 6.24 -11.52 -13.05
C LEU A 238 6.57 -12.52 -14.16
N LYS A 239 7.20 -12.02 -15.21
CA LYS A 239 7.77 -12.85 -16.28
C LYS A 239 9.05 -13.54 -15.79
N MET A 240 9.48 -14.60 -16.47
CA MET A 240 10.70 -15.33 -16.13
C MET A 240 11.95 -14.45 -16.07
N GLU A 241 12.04 -13.43 -16.92
CA GLU A 241 13.15 -12.47 -16.93
C GLU A 241 13.33 -11.72 -15.59
N ALA A 242 12.22 -11.47 -14.86
CA ALA A 242 12.26 -10.84 -13.55
C ALA A 242 13.02 -11.68 -12.51
N PHE A 243 13.19 -12.97 -12.73
CA PHE A 243 13.91 -13.87 -11.83
C PHE A 243 15.39 -14.04 -12.18
N ASP A 244 15.90 -13.36 -13.21
CA ASP A 244 17.31 -13.47 -13.64
C ASP A 244 18.29 -12.62 -12.79
N ASN A 245 18.00 -12.48 -11.52
CA ASN A 245 18.90 -11.95 -10.50
C ASN A 245 19.03 -12.94 -9.32
N PRO A 246 20.05 -12.84 -8.47
CA PRO A 246 20.30 -13.82 -7.41
C PRO A 246 19.11 -13.99 -6.46
N LEU A 247 18.41 -12.91 -6.13
CA LEU A 247 17.27 -12.95 -5.23
C LEU A 247 16.06 -13.63 -5.88
N GLY A 248 15.75 -13.27 -7.14
CA GLY A 248 14.70 -13.88 -7.92
C GLY A 248 14.92 -15.38 -8.15
N ARG A 249 16.17 -15.79 -8.39
CA ARG A 249 16.53 -17.22 -8.53
C ARG A 249 16.26 -18.03 -7.28
N ASN A 250 16.57 -17.49 -6.11
CA ASN A 250 16.30 -18.18 -4.84
C ASN A 250 14.79 -18.39 -4.64
N VAL A 251 14.02 -17.37 -4.94
CA VAL A 251 12.56 -17.40 -4.88
C VAL A 251 11.98 -18.45 -5.84
N LEU A 252 12.43 -18.41 -7.09
CA LEU A 252 12.02 -19.36 -8.11
C LEU A 252 12.39 -20.80 -7.72
N ALA A 253 13.62 -21.00 -7.23
CA ALA A 253 14.08 -22.32 -6.78
C ALA A 253 13.22 -22.85 -5.61
N GLU A 254 12.84 -21.98 -4.65
CA GLU A 254 11.95 -22.37 -3.56
C GLU A 254 10.53 -22.71 -4.06
N ALA A 255 9.97 -21.87 -4.94
CA ALA A 255 8.64 -22.09 -5.50
C ALA A 255 8.58 -23.40 -6.31
N LEU A 256 9.54 -23.60 -7.21
CA LEU A 256 9.59 -24.79 -8.06
C LEU A 256 10.04 -26.05 -7.28
N GLY A 257 10.86 -25.92 -6.24
CA GLY A 257 11.32 -27.03 -5.42
C GLY A 257 10.23 -27.69 -4.58
N ARG A 258 9.05 -27.05 -4.45
CA ARG A 258 7.89 -27.61 -3.73
C ARG A 258 6.97 -28.46 -4.61
N ALA A 259 7.20 -28.51 -5.91
CA ALA A 259 6.38 -29.26 -6.87
C ALA A 259 7.20 -30.39 -7.51
N ASP A 260 6.54 -31.49 -7.81
CA ASP A 260 7.12 -32.51 -8.70
C ASP A 260 7.03 -32.03 -10.15
N LEU A 261 8.02 -31.25 -10.55
CA LEU A 261 8.06 -30.65 -11.88
C LEU A 261 8.03 -31.69 -12.99
N ARG A 262 8.64 -32.84 -12.75
CA ARG A 262 8.73 -33.89 -13.78
C ARG A 262 7.38 -34.53 -14.06
N SER A 263 6.56 -34.77 -13.04
CA SER A 263 5.19 -35.29 -13.22
C SER A 263 4.29 -34.27 -13.94
N LEU A 264 4.61 -32.98 -13.82
CA LEU A 264 3.92 -31.88 -14.52
C LEU A 264 4.46 -31.65 -15.95
N GLY A 265 5.43 -32.47 -16.42
CA GLY A 265 6.05 -32.27 -17.73
C GLY A 265 7.01 -31.08 -17.83
N ILE A 266 7.38 -30.49 -16.68
CA ILE A 266 8.22 -29.29 -16.60
C ILE A 266 9.67 -29.70 -16.41
N GLY A 267 10.56 -29.18 -17.26
CA GLY A 267 12.00 -29.36 -17.14
C GLY A 267 12.61 -28.43 -16.09
N LYS A 268 13.89 -28.64 -15.77
CA LYS A 268 14.61 -27.78 -14.82
C LYS A 268 14.72 -26.36 -15.33
N VAL A 269 14.44 -25.39 -14.46
CA VAL A 269 14.73 -23.98 -14.72
C VAL A 269 16.10 -23.69 -14.10
N LYS A 270 17.07 -23.32 -14.94
CA LYS A 270 18.46 -23.03 -14.52
C LYS A 270 19.17 -22.16 -15.56
N GLU A 271 20.37 -21.68 -15.23
CA GLU A 271 21.20 -21.00 -16.22
C GLU A 271 21.65 -21.94 -17.34
N ARG A 272 21.52 -21.46 -18.56
CA ARG A 272 22.05 -22.12 -19.77
C ARG A 272 22.62 -21.09 -20.71
N PHE A 273 23.74 -21.43 -21.35
CA PHE A 273 24.32 -20.60 -22.38
C PHE A 273 23.48 -20.66 -23.68
N SER A 274 23.10 -19.48 -24.17
CA SER A 274 22.40 -19.34 -25.44
C SER A 274 23.37 -18.86 -26.53
N ARG A 275 23.54 -19.66 -27.55
CA ARG A 275 24.36 -19.26 -28.73
C ARG A 275 23.78 -18.02 -29.41
N THR A 276 22.47 -17.89 -29.49
CA THR A 276 21.79 -16.76 -30.14
C THR A 276 21.96 -15.46 -29.36
N ARG A 277 21.93 -15.53 -27.99
CA ARG A 277 22.11 -14.34 -27.12
C ARG A 277 23.58 -14.05 -26.77
N GLY A 278 24.50 -15.00 -27.01
CA GLY A 278 25.91 -14.86 -26.68
C GLY A 278 26.26 -14.88 -25.20
N HIS A 279 25.29 -15.16 -24.31
CA HIS A 279 25.48 -15.23 -22.85
C HIS A 279 24.58 -16.27 -22.20
N ALA A 280 24.90 -16.62 -20.94
CA ALA A 280 24.07 -17.48 -20.13
C ALA A 280 22.95 -16.67 -19.49
N TYR A 281 21.76 -17.24 -19.41
CA TYR A 281 20.62 -16.67 -18.70
C TYR A 281 19.71 -17.75 -18.11
N LEU A 282 18.87 -17.39 -17.16
CA LEU A 282 17.91 -18.27 -16.57
C LEU A 282 16.88 -18.70 -17.62
N SER A 283 16.77 -20.00 -17.85
CA SER A 283 15.94 -20.54 -18.94
C SER A 283 15.27 -21.85 -18.57
N ASN A 284 14.12 -22.07 -19.20
CA ASN A 284 13.44 -23.36 -19.15
C ASN A 284 14.28 -24.44 -19.86
N GLY A 285 14.21 -25.66 -19.37
CA GLY A 285 14.78 -26.85 -20.02
C GLY A 285 13.69 -27.81 -20.46
N CYS A 286 14.01 -28.66 -21.44
CA CYS A 286 13.13 -29.77 -21.77
C CYS A 286 13.14 -30.82 -20.65
N VAL A 287 11.97 -31.32 -20.22
CA VAL A 287 11.85 -32.35 -19.17
C VAL A 287 12.56 -33.66 -19.56
N HIS A 288 12.76 -33.94 -20.82
CA HIS A 288 13.33 -35.18 -21.35
C HIS A 288 14.84 -35.10 -21.63
N CYS A 289 15.30 -34.01 -22.27
CA CYS A 289 16.69 -33.91 -22.76
C CYS A 289 17.44 -32.69 -22.23
N ASP A 290 16.82 -31.90 -21.37
CA ASP A 290 17.36 -30.66 -20.76
C ASP A 290 17.82 -29.60 -21.79
N ALA A 291 17.42 -29.71 -23.05
CA ALA A 291 17.70 -28.68 -24.03
C ALA A 291 17.02 -27.36 -23.66
N LEU A 292 17.75 -26.24 -23.83
CA LEU A 292 17.23 -24.91 -23.59
C LEU A 292 15.96 -24.67 -24.41
N GLN A 293 14.91 -24.27 -23.77
CA GLN A 293 13.70 -23.74 -24.40
C GLN A 293 13.76 -22.21 -24.30
N GLY A 294 13.84 -21.56 -25.48
CA GLY A 294 14.16 -20.11 -25.52
C GLY A 294 13.03 -19.21 -25.11
N ALA A 295 13.37 -18.01 -24.65
CA ALA A 295 12.41 -16.97 -24.23
C ALA A 295 11.46 -16.52 -25.36
N PHE A 296 11.80 -16.78 -26.63
CA PHE A 296 10.92 -16.52 -27.77
C PHE A 296 9.59 -17.27 -27.65
N PHE A 297 9.63 -18.52 -27.23
CA PHE A 297 8.42 -19.33 -27.04
C PHE A 297 7.58 -18.89 -25.83
N GLU A 298 8.18 -18.22 -24.86
CA GLU A 298 7.46 -17.63 -23.72
C GLU A 298 6.56 -16.48 -24.16
N HIS A 299 6.95 -15.73 -25.20
CA HIS A 299 6.18 -14.61 -25.73
C HIS A 299 5.01 -15.03 -26.62
N GLU A 300 5.16 -16.10 -27.40
CA GLU A 300 4.09 -16.58 -28.29
C GLU A 300 2.87 -17.10 -27.52
N VAL A 301 3.07 -17.59 -26.30
CA VAL A 301 2.02 -18.19 -25.48
C VAL A 301 1.28 -17.17 -24.62
N PHE A 302 1.76 -15.93 -24.55
CA PHE A 302 1.20 -14.89 -23.65
C PHE A 302 -0.23 -14.44 -24.00
N GLY A 303 -0.78 -14.84 -25.15
CA GLY A 303 -2.13 -14.49 -25.62
C GLY A 303 -3.17 -15.61 -25.59
N GLU A 304 -2.77 -16.84 -25.27
CA GLU A 304 -3.67 -17.99 -25.33
C GLU A 304 -3.90 -18.59 -23.94
N ASP A 305 -4.97 -18.17 -23.26
CA ASP A 305 -5.32 -18.62 -21.90
C ASP A 305 -5.63 -20.12 -21.80
N ASP A 306 -6.01 -20.78 -22.90
CA ASP A 306 -6.46 -22.18 -22.93
C ASP A 306 -5.32 -23.22 -22.79
N ARG A 307 -4.05 -22.81 -22.82
CA ARG A 307 -2.88 -23.70 -22.76
C ARG A 307 -2.10 -23.64 -21.44
N LEU A 308 -2.55 -22.86 -20.47
CA LEU A 308 -1.82 -22.66 -19.23
C LEU A 308 -2.27 -23.66 -18.17
N ARG A 309 -1.33 -24.48 -17.70
CA ARG A 309 -1.51 -25.26 -16.49
C ARG A 309 -1.08 -24.41 -15.29
N LEU A 310 -1.81 -24.54 -14.20
CA LEU A 310 -1.61 -23.77 -12.99
C LEU A 310 -1.30 -24.70 -11.84
N PHE A 311 -0.25 -24.40 -11.06
CA PHE A 311 -0.08 -24.92 -9.73
C PHE A 311 0.26 -23.78 -8.75
N GLY A 312 -0.15 -23.89 -7.49
CA GLY A 312 0.03 -22.87 -6.47
C GLY A 312 1.00 -23.32 -5.39
N VAL A 313 1.79 -22.39 -4.90
CA VAL A 313 2.65 -22.54 -3.70
C VAL A 313 2.50 -21.31 -2.83
N GLY A 314 2.67 -21.44 -1.50
CA GLY A 314 2.73 -20.29 -0.60
C GLY A 314 4.18 -19.85 -0.42
N VAL A 315 4.47 -18.57 -0.48
CA VAL A 315 5.82 -18.03 -0.32
C VAL A 315 5.82 -16.87 0.66
N ALA A 316 6.77 -16.85 1.59
CA ALA A 316 6.88 -15.79 2.58
C ALA A 316 7.39 -14.49 1.95
N LEU A 317 6.64 -13.38 2.13
CA LEU A 317 7.00 -12.06 1.60
C LEU A 317 8.35 -11.53 2.09
N ALA A 318 8.81 -11.95 3.27
CA ALA A 318 10.13 -11.58 3.78
C ALA A 318 11.26 -11.80 2.77
N ARG A 319 11.13 -12.81 1.94
CA ARG A 319 12.11 -13.15 0.89
C ARG A 319 11.95 -12.33 -0.39
N PHE A 320 10.81 -11.66 -0.57
CA PHE A 320 10.48 -10.89 -1.77
C PHE A 320 10.54 -9.38 -1.56
N GLY A 321 10.54 -8.89 -0.33
CA GLY A 321 10.42 -7.47 -0.03
C GLY A 321 11.46 -6.57 -0.70
N GLN A 322 12.64 -7.10 -1.04
CA GLN A 322 13.64 -6.39 -1.84
C GLN A 322 13.39 -6.51 -3.35
N PHE A 323 12.82 -7.61 -3.80
CA PHE A 323 12.53 -7.90 -5.20
C PHE A 323 11.33 -7.10 -5.74
N LEU A 324 10.30 -6.92 -4.93
CA LEU A 324 9.12 -6.11 -5.28
C LEU A 324 9.36 -4.59 -5.19
N ARG A 325 10.58 -4.17 -4.77
CA ARG A 325 11.00 -2.75 -4.71
C ARG A 325 11.73 -2.27 -5.96
N GLN A 326 12.10 -3.16 -6.87
CA GLN A 326 12.71 -2.87 -8.16
C GLN A 326 11.67 -2.80 -9.27
#